data_c9408cd8a715f193727a6c95c0b1356e
#
_entry.id   c9408cd8a715f193727a6c95c0b1356e
#
_cell.length_a   1.000
_cell.length_b   1.000
_cell.length_c   1.000
_cell.angle_alpha   90.00
_cell.angle_beta   90.00
_cell.angle_gamma   90.00
#
_symmetry.space_group_name_H-M   'P 1'
#
loop_
_entity.id
_entity.type
_entity.pdbx_description
1 polymer ?
#
loop_
_entity_poly.entity_id
_entity_poly.type
_entity_poly.pdbx_seq_one_letter_code
_entity_poly.pdbx_strand_id
1 'polypeptide(L)'
;MFETLTSFVLAEHLGGLTFDGSTQPAGYQRILTGGRRPARTADGFIAMLPYTEKHWNAFFAFVDRSDLAAKYDMSDRHQRNARIAELYGDMHSITPSRTTAEWVACCEALDVPCTPIYALEELVDHPHLKAVDFFETVEHPTEGRIRRVRPTARFSETPLSVRSEAPTVGQHTDEVLAEFGLSADEIAGLRSARVVA
;
A
#
# COMPACT_ATOMS: atom_id res chain seq x y z
N MET A 1 2.00 -14.82 -12.68
CA MET A 1 2.50 -13.84 -11.69
C MET A 1 3.15 -12.62 -12.35
N PHE A 2 4.16 -12.77 -13.22
CA PHE A 2 4.82 -11.63 -13.90
C PHE A 2 3.81 -10.77 -14.69
N GLU A 3 3.04 -11.35 -15.60
CA GLU A 3 2.04 -10.63 -16.41
C GLU A 3 1.01 -9.88 -15.57
N THR A 4 0.53 -10.50 -14.50
CA THR A 4 -0.45 -9.89 -13.59
C THR A 4 0.12 -8.64 -12.90
N LEU A 5 1.36 -8.74 -12.38
CA LEU A 5 2.03 -7.59 -11.76
C LEU A 5 2.39 -6.53 -12.79
N THR A 6 2.81 -6.91 -13.98
CA THR A 6 3.08 -5.99 -15.09
C THR A 6 1.81 -5.23 -15.49
N SER A 7 0.67 -5.93 -15.63
CA SER A 7 -0.61 -5.29 -15.93
C SER A 7 -1.03 -4.31 -14.83
N PHE A 8 -0.86 -4.67 -13.56
CA PHE A 8 -1.15 -3.80 -12.44
C PHE A 8 -0.30 -2.52 -12.46
N VAL A 9 1.01 -2.64 -12.69
CA VAL A 9 1.93 -1.48 -12.78
C VAL A 9 1.62 -0.63 -14.01
N LEU A 10 1.40 -1.25 -15.17
CA LEU A 10 1.14 -0.53 -16.42
C LEU A 10 -0.23 0.15 -16.43
N ALA A 11 -1.19 -0.24 -15.59
CA ALA A 11 -2.46 0.49 -15.45
C ALA A 11 -2.25 1.98 -15.16
N GLU A 12 -1.20 2.34 -14.42
CA GLU A 12 -0.83 3.73 -14.17
C GLU A 12 0.33 4.22 -15.04
N HIS A 13 1.24 3.33 -15.41
CA HIS A 13 2.53 3.72 -16.01
C HIS A 13 2.67 3.43 -17.51
N LEU A 14 1.63 2.97 -18.19
CA LEU A 14 1.70 2.78 -19.64
C LEU A 14 2.02 4.11 -20.35
N GLY A 15 1.36 5.20 -19.97
CA GLY A 15 1.71 6.56 -20.38
C GLY A 15 1.81 6.72 -21.90
N GLY A 16 2.95 7.23 -22.35
CA GLY A 16 3.22 7.42 -23.77
C GLY A 16 3.25 6.14 -24.58
N LEU A 17 3.52 4.98 -23.99
CA LEU A 17 3.50 3.68 -24.69
C LEU A 17 2.08 3.24 -25.10
N THR A 18 1.02 3.93 -24.68
CA THR A 18 -0.36 3.64 -25.07
C THR A 18 -0.56 3.80 -26.58
N PHE A 19 0.17 4.70 -27.21
CA PHE A 19 0.05 4.98 -28.65
C PHE A 19 1.23 4.41 -29.40
N ASP A 20 0.96 3.52 -30.34
CA ASP A 20 2.00 2.93 -31.19
C ASP A 20 2.73 4.03 -31.99
N GLY A 21 4.06 3.96 -32.05
CA GLY A 21 4.90 4.97 -32.68
C GLY A 21 5.07 6.28 -31.88
N SER A 22 4.51 6.39 -30.66
CA SER A 22 4.72 7.56 -29.81
C SER A 22 6.18 7.63 -29.32
N THR A 23 6.73 8.84 -29.29
CA THR A 23 8.04 9.14 -28.67
C THR A 23 7.91 9.64 -27.23
N GLN A 24 6.69 9.70 -26.71
CA GLN A 24 6.46 10.10 -25.33
C GLN A 24 6.90 9.01 -24.34
N PRO A 25 7.47 9.39 -23.19
CA PRO A 25 7.99 8.42 -22.23
C PRO A 25 6.85 7.62 -21.58
N ALA A 26 7.16 6.41 -21.18
CA ALA A 26 6.36 5.65 -20.21
C ALA A 26 6.39 6.30 -18.84
N GLY A 27 5.40 5.96 -18.03
CA GLY A 27 5.37 6.31 -16.63
C GLY A 27 4.62 7.59 -16.28
N TYR A 28 4.01 7.58 -15.11
CA TYR A 28 3.41 8.78 -14.54
C TYR A 28 4.50 9.61 -13.84
N GLN A 29 5.01 10.60 -14.54
CA GLN A 29 6.20 11.36 -14.15
C GLN A 29 6.10 11.98 -12.76
N ARG A 30 4.92 12.39 -12.31
CA ARG A 30 4.73 12.96 -10.97
C ARG A 30 5.07 12.01 -9.83
N ILE A 31 4.93 10.69 -10.05
CA ILE A 31 5.31 9.68 -9.07
C ILE A 31 6.79 9.32 -9.25
N LEU A 32 7.23 9.15 -10.49
CA LEU A 32 8.58 8.70 -10.80
C LEU A 32 9.67 9.73 -10.49
N THR A 33 9.36 11.02 -10.44
CA THR A 33 10.32 12.09 -10.12
C THR A 33 10.75 12.14 -8.65
N GLY A 34 10.25 11.22 -7.80
CA GLY A 34 10.68 11.11 -6.40
C GLY A 34 10.21 12.23 -5.46
N GLY A 35 9.48 13.22 -5.97
CA GLY A 35 8.89 14.28 -5.15
C GLY A 35 7.76 13.78 -4.25
N ARG A 36 6.97 12.83 -4.74
CA ARG A 36 5.87 12.20 -4.01
C ARG A 36 6.35 11.00 -3.20
N ARG A 37 6.96 11.27 -2.09
CA ARG A 37 7.39 10.27 -1.11
C ARG A 37 6.81 10.64 0.26
N PRO A 38 6.77 9.72 1.23
CA PRO A 38 6.46 10.06 2.61
C PRO A 38 7.32 11.21 3.11
N ALA A 39 6.68 12.24 3.65
CA ALA A 39 7.36 13.36 4.27
C ALA A 39 7.62 13.03 5.74
N ARG A 40 8.85 13.28 6.21
CA ARG A 40 9.21 13.11 7.61
C ARG A 40 8.50 14.19 8.45
N THR A 41 7.96 13.81 9.58
CA THR A 41 7.44 14.69 10.63
C THR A 41 8.37 14.68 11.84
N ALA A 42 8.01 15.37 12.91
CA ALA A 42 8.80 15.36 14.13
C ALA A 42 8.85 13.96 14.79
N ASP A 43 7.82 13.14 14.61
CA ASP A 43 7.62 11.84 15.29
C ASP A 43 7.33 10.66 14.37
N GLY A 44 7.35 10.85 13.04
CA GLY A 44 7.04 9.79 12.10
C GLY A 44 7.06 10.24 10.65
N PHE A 45 6.07 9.80 9.87
CA PHE A 45 5.94 10.13 8.46
C PHE A 45 4.48 10.36 8.07
N ILE A 46 4.27 11.23 7.09
CA ILE A 46 2.96 11.52 6.52
C ILE A 46 3.02 11.51 4.99
N ALA A 47 2.02 10.95 4.33
CA ALA A 47 1.75 11.20 2.93
C ALA A 47 0.83 12.42 2.83
N MET A 48 1.36 13.53 2.38
CA MET A 48 0.64 14.80 2.20
C MET A 48 0.67 15.18 0.72
N LEU A 49 -0.49 15.46 0.14
CA LEU A 49 -0.65 15.69 -1.29
C LEU A 49 -1.36 17.01 -1.59
N PRO A 50 -0.72 18.16 -1.40
CA PRO A 50 -1.23 19.42 -1.93
C PRO A 50 -1.30 19.32 -3.45
N TYR A 51 -2.50 19.35 -4.02
CA TYR A 51 -2.70 19.07 -5.44
C TYR A 51 -3.05 20.30 -6.26
N THR A 52 -3.85 21.20 -5.67
CA THR A 52 -4.39 22.40 -6.31
C THR A 52 -3.60 23.64 -5.88
N GLU A 53 -3.79 24.74 -6.60
CA GLU A 53 -3.35 26.07 -6.17
C GLU A 53 -3.84 26.40 -4.76
N LYS A 54 -5.12 26.16 -4.49
CA LYS A 54 -5.75 26.36 -3.17
C LYS A 54 -4.98 25.61 -2.08
N HIS A 55 -4.64 24.35 -2.30
CA HIS A 55 -3.93 23.52 -1.29
C HIS A 55 -2.53 24.06 -1.00
N TRP A 56 -1.77 24.42 -2.04
CA TRP A 56 -0.41 24.96 -1.85
C TRP A 56 -0.43 26.33 -1.16
N ASN A 57 -1.33 27.22 -1.57
CA ASN A 57 -1.47 28.53 -0.95
C ASN A 57 -1.89 28.40 0.52
N ALA A 58 -2.85 27.52 0.82
CA ALA A 58 -3.28 27.25 2.19
C ALA A 58 -2.14 26.65 3.05
N PHE A 59 -1.39 25.69 2.49
CA PHE A 59 -0.23 25.12 3.16
C PHE A 59 0.84 26.18 3.49
N PHE A 60 1.25 27.00 2.50
CA PHE A 60 2.27 28.02 2.71
C PHE A 60 1.80 29.13 3.66
N ALA A 61 0.53 29.49 3.61
CA ALA A 61 -0.06 30.44 4.57
C ALA A 61 -0.04 29.86 6.01
N PHE A 62 -0.40 28.59 6.17
CA PHE A 62 -0.41 27.94 7.48
C PHE A 62 0.98 27.85 8.13
N VAL A 63 2.02 27.68 7.32
CA VAL A 63 3.40 27.60 7.81
C VAL A 63 4.15 28.95 7.77
N ASP A 64 3.44 30.03 7.49
CA ASP A 64 3.99 31.39 7.40
C ASP A 64 5.15 31.51 6.38
N ARG A 65 4.97 30.87 5.21
CA ARG A 65 5.94 30.86 4.12
C ARG A 65 5.34 31.45 2.82
N SER A 66 4.79 32.65 2.92
CA SER A 66 4.29 33.41 1.77
C SER A 66 5.36 33.70 0.71
N ASP A 67 6.62 33.71 1.10
CA ASP A 67 7.78 33.80 0.21
C ASP A 67 7.82 32.63 -0.80
N LEU A 68 7.48 31.42 -0.36
CA LEU A 68 7.41 30.24 -1.23
C LEU A 68 6.21 30.30 -2.18
N ALA A 69 5.07 30.77 -1.72
CA ALA A 69 3.91 30.97 -2.58
C ALA A 69 4.22 31.94 -3.74
N ALA A 70 4.92 33.04 -3.45
CA ALA A 70 5.37 34.01 -4.46
C ALA A 70 6.43 33.43 -5.41
N LYS A 71 7.37 32.63 -4.87
CA LYS A 71 8.44 31.97 -5.63
C LYS A 71 7.93 31.07 -6.76
N TYR A 72 6.79 30.40 -6.56
CA TYR A 72 6.32 29.36 -7.46
C TYR A 72 5.18 29.75 -8.40
N ASP A 73 4.64 30.96 -8.30
CA ASP A 73 3.47 31.38 -9.06
C ASP A 73 2.37 30.29 -9.12
N MET A 74 1.67 30.10 -7.98
CA MET A 74 0.70 29.03 -7.83
C MET A 74 -0.45 29.08 -8.84
N SER A 75 -0.71 30.23 -9.47
CA SER A 75 -1.77 30.40 -10.48
C SER A 75 -1.44 29.72 -11.80
N ASP A 76 -0.15 29.66 -12.20
CA ASP A 76 0.27 28.97 -13.42
C ASP A 76 0.47 27.46 -13.19
N ARG A 77 -0.49 26.69 -13.70
CA ARG A 77 -0.45 25.24 -13.61
C ARG A 77 0.77 24.61 -14.30
N HIS A 78 1.23 25.16 -15.41
CA HIS A 78 2.38 24.63 -16.16
C HIS A 78 3.67 24.87 -15.40
N GLN A 79 3.91 26.07 -14.90
CA GLN A 79 5.07 26.39 -14.08
C GLN A 79 5.08 25.61 -12.78
N ARG A 80 3.95 25.51 -12.10
CA ARG A 80 3.82 24.68 -10.89
C ARG A 80 4.17 23.20 -11.15
N ASN A 81 3.69 22.63 -12.26
CA ASN A 81 4.02 21.26 -12.63
C ASN A 81 5.50 21.07 -13.01
N ALA A 82 6.08 22.01 -13.72
CA ALA A 82 7.49 21.98 -14.08
C ALA A 82 8.41 22.01 -12.84
N ARG A 83 7.99 22.69 -11.79
CA ARG A 83 8.75 22.84 -10.54
C ARG A 83 8.23 21.98 -9.39
N ILE A 84 7.46 20.96 -9.69
CA ILE A 84 6.79 20.14 -8.67
C ILE A 84 7.78 19.44 -7.71
N ALA A 85 8.94 19.05 -8.19
CA ALA A 85 9.98 18.44 -7.36
C ALA A 85 10.54 19.42 -6.33
N GLU A 86 10.74 20.68 -6.71
CA GLU A 86 11.18 21.74 -5.79
C GLU A 86 10.10 22.04 -4.75
N LEU A 87 8.85 22.15 -5.17
CA LEU A 87 7.69 22.36 -4.28
C LEU A 87 7.62 21.28 -3.19
N TYR A 88 7.70 20.01 -3.58
CA TYR A 88 7.74 18.91 -2.60
C TYR A 88 9.03 18.96 -1.76
N GLY A 89 10.16 19.37 -2.31
CA GLY A 89 11.40 19.55 -1.57
C GLY A 89 11.24 20.58 -0.45
N ASP A 90 10.67 21.74 -0.75
CA ASP A 90 10.40 22.78 0.25
C ASP A 90 9.38 22.28 1.30
N MET A 91 8.32 21.61 0.91
CA MET A 91 7.36 20.99 1.84
C MET A 91 8.07 19.99 2.78
N HIS A 92 8.90 19.09 2.25
CA HIS A 92 9.64 18.11 3.03
C HIS A 92 10.65 18.74 4.00
N SER A 93 11.16 19.93 3.71
CA SER A 93 12.02 20.67 4.63
C SER A 93 11.26 21.29 5.81
N ILE A 94 9.96 21.52 5.64
CA ILE A 94 9.09 22.15 6.63
C ILE A 94 8.42 21.09 7.53
N THR A 95 8.03 19.94 6.98
CA THR A 95 7.24 18.95 7.71
C THR A 95 7.89 18.40 8.99
N PRO A 96 9.23 18.35 9.19
CA PRO A 96 9.82 17.96 10.47
C PRO A 96 9.55 18.94 11.64
N SER A 97 8.98 20.12 11.37
CA SER A 97 8.69 21.12 12.40
C SER A 97 7.49 20.80 13.30
N ARG A 98 6.66 19.80 12.93
CA ARG A 98 5.44 19.41 13.66
C ARG A 98 5.28 17.89 13.70
N THR A 99 4.47 17.42 14.64
CA THR A 99 4.11 16.01 14.77
C THR A 99 3.19 15.55 13.63
N THR A 100 3.10 14.26 13.43
CA THR A 100 2.17 13.65 12.46
C THR A 100 0.71 14.03 12.75
N ALA A 101 0.32 14.01 14.04
CA ALA A 101 -1.03 14.37 14.46
C ALA A 101 -1.36 15.84 14.17
N GLU A 102 -0.44 16.76 14.43
CA GLU A 102 -0.60 18.19 14.11
C GLU A 102 -0.74 18.41 12.60
N TRP A 103 0.02 17.69 11.78
CA TRP A 103 -0.10 17.77 10.34
C TRP A 103 -1.43 17.20 9.83
N VAL A 104 -1.91 16.09 10.37
CA VAL A 104 -3.23 15.53 10.02
C VAL A 104 -4.32 16.56 10.33
N ALA A 105 -4.35 17.12 11.53
CA ALA A 105 -5.33 18.14 11.91
C ALA A 105 -5.26 19.39 10.99
N CYS A 106 -4.05 19.81 10.66
CA CYS A 106 -3.82 20.91 9.70
C CYS A 106 -4.40 20.58 8.31
N CYS A 107 -4.06 19.41 7.78
CA CYS A 107 -4.51 19.00 6.44
C CYS A 107 -6.04 18.87 6.37
N GLU A 108 -6.66 18.32 7.42
CA GLU A 108 -8.13 18.25 7.53
C GLU A 108 -8.76 19.65 7.51
N ALA A 109 -8.21 20.60 8.28
CA ALA A 109 -8.69 21.97 8.31
C ALA A 109 -8.51 22.72 6.98
N LEU A 110 -7.49 22.38 6.21
CA LEU A 110 -7.16 22.99 4.92
C LEU A 110 -7.73 22.25 3.70
N ASP A 111 -8.44 21.15 3.92
CA ASP A 111 -8.95 20.25 2.86
C ASP A 111 -7.81 19.72 1.96
N VAL A 112 -6.64 19.45 2.55
CA VAL A 112 -5.48 18.88 1.86
C VAL A 112 -5.46 17.37 2.08
N PRO A 113 -5.47 16.54 1.02
CA PRO A 113 -5.38 15.10 1.17
C PRO A 113 -4.11 14.68 1.91
N CYS A 114 -4.27 13.95 3.00
CA CYS A 114 -3.15 13.41 3.77
C CYS A 114 -3.51 12.11 4.48
N THR A 115 -2.50 11.35 4.83
CA THR A 115 -2.63 10.18 5.70
C THR A 115 -1.33 9.92 6.46
N PRO A 116 -1.36 9.51 7.72
CA PRO A 116 -0.19 9.01 8.42
C PRO A 116 0.40 7.79 7.69
N ILE A 117 1.70 7.61 7.77
CA ILE A 117 2.37 6.38 7.34
C ILE A 117 2.64 5.55 8.59
N TYR A 118 2.11 4.35 8.61
CA TYR A 118 2.22 3.43 9.73
C TYR A 118 3.39 2.46 9.55
N ALA A 119 4.07 2.11 10.63
CA ALA A 119 4.95 0.95 10.64
C ALA A 119 4.12 -0.35 10.58
N LEU A 120 4.74 -1.45 10.17
CA LEU A 120 4.01 -2.74 10.02
C LEU A 120 3.45 -3.21 11.38
N GLU A 121 4.18 -2.96 12.46
CA GLU A 121 3.80 -3.32 13.82
C GLU A 121 2.55 -2.58 14.28
N GLU A 122 2.35 -1.35 13.83
CA GLU A 122 1.22 -0.50 14.19
C GLU A 122 -0.09 -0.92 13.51
N LEU A 123 0.00 -1.69 12.41
CA LEU A 123 -1.19 -2.09 11.64
C LEU A 123 -2.17 -2.93 12.46
N VAL A 124 -1.68 -3.72 13.43
CA VAL A 124 -2.56 -4.53 14.28
C VAL A 124 -3.44 -3.68 15.19
N ASP A 125 -3.02 -2.46 15.47
CA ASP A 125 -3.73 -1.50 16.30
C ASP A 125 -4.42 -0.39 15.49
N HIS A 126 -4.28 -0.42 14.16
CA HIS A 126 -4.86 0.60 13.28
C HIS A 126 -6.39 0.66 13.43
N PRO A 127 -6.99 1.84 13.72
CA PRO A 127 -8.41 1.98 14.03
C PRO A 127 -9.34 1.40 12.96
N HIS A 128 -9.06 1.67 11.69
CA HIS A 128 -9.87 1.13 10.59
C HIS A 128 -9.76 -0.40 10.48
N LEU A 129 -8.56 -0.97 10.64
CA LEU A 129 -8.36 -2.42 10.54
C LEU A 129 -9.05 -3.15 11.71
N LYS A 130 -9.08 -2.54 12.90
CA LYS A 130 -9.87 -3.03 14.04
C LYS A 130 -11.36 -2.93 13.77
N ALA A 131 -11.85 -1.80 13.26
CA ALA A 131 -13.27 -1.58 12.99
C ALA A 131 -13.87 -2.52 11.94
N VAL A 132 -13.05 -3.09 11.07
CA VAL A 132 -13.47 -4.04 10.03
C VAL A 132 -13.06 -5.49 10.33
N ASP A 133 -12.59 -5.78 11.53
CA ASP A 133 -12.11 -7.10 11.96
C ASP A 133 -11.14 -7.71 10.95
N PHE A 134 -10.14 -6.91 10.54
CA PHE A 134 -9.18 -7.32 9.52
C PHE A 134 -8.29 -8.47 9.97
N PHE A 135 -7.95 -8.49 11.27
CA PHE A 135 -7.16 -9.54 11.89
C PHE A 135 -8.07 -10.44 12.73
N GLU A 136 -7.98 -11.73 12.48
CA GLU A 136 -8.68 -12.78 13.23
C GLU A 136 -7.68 -13.55 14.11
N THR A 137 -8.09 -13.88 15.34
CA THR A 137 -7.33 -14.82 16.18
C THR A 137 -7.99 -16.18 16.10
N VAL A 138 -7.24 -17.19 15.70
CA VAL A 138 -7.73 -18.56 15.52
C VAL A 138 -6.81 -19.56 16.21
N GLU A 139 -7.33 -20.75 16.50
CA GLU A 139 -6.53 -21.87 17.01
C GLU A 139 -6.03 -22.69 15.84
N HIS A 140 -4.71 -22.69 15.66
CA HIS A 140 -4.05 -23.53 14.65
C HIS A 140 -3.81 -24.92 15.24
N PRO A 141 -4.02 -26.03 14.48
CA PRO A 141 -3.89 -27.38 15.01
C PRO A 141 -2.52 -27.70 15.63
N THR A 142 -1.44 -27.10 15.15
CA THR A 142 -0.07 -27.37 15.60
C THR A 142 0.59 -26.16 16.24
N GLU A 143 0.23 -24.93 15.85
CA GLU A 143 0.93 -23.70 16.27
C GLU A 143 0.21 -22.97 17.44
N GLY A 144 -0.94 -23.49 17.89
CA GLY A 144 -1.76 -22.84 18.92
C GLY A 144 -2.43 -21.56 18.40
N ARG A 145 -2.55 -20.57 19.23
CA ARG A 145 -3.23 -19.30 18.86
C ARG A 145 -2.38 -18.48 17.89
N ILE A 146 -2.88 -18.31 16.67
CA ILE A 146 -2.27 -17.47 15.64
C ILE A 146 -3.18 -16.30 15.27
N ARG A 147 -2.56 -15.27 14.71
CA ARG A 147 -3.28 -14.17 14.08
C ARG A 147 -3.19 -14.33 12.57
N ARG A 148 -4.32 -14.28 11.91
CA ARG A 148 -4.40 -14.29 10.44
C ARG A 148 -5.12 -13.07 9.92
N VAL A 149 -4.90 -12.76 8.65
CA VAL A 149 -5.66 -11.77 7.90
C VAL A 149 -6.87 -12.47 7.29
N ARG A 150 -8.07 -11.93 7.51
CA ARG A 150 -9.28 -12.43 6.86
C ARG A 150 -9.23 -12.21 5.34
N PRO A 151 -10.02 -12.92 4.54
CA PRO A 151 -10.19 -12.61 3.12
C PRO A 151 -10.60 -11.15 2.92
N THR A 152 -9.88 -10.44 2.03
CA THR A 152 -10.11 -9.00 1.81
C THR A 152 -11.30 -8.71 0.92
N ALA A 153 -11.59 -9.59 -0.05
CA ALA A 153 -12.79 -9.49 -0.86
C ALA A 153 -14.04 -9.88 -0.04
N ARG A 154 -15.12 -9.13 -0.22
CA ARG A 154 -16.42 -9.41 0.40
C ARG A 154 -17.47 -9.55 -0.68
N PHE A 155 -18.12 -10.70 -0.70
CA PHE A 155 -19.27 -10.99 -1.59
C PHE A 155 -20.52 -11.07 -0.73
N SER A 156 -21.57 -10.35 -1.14
CA SER A 156 -22.84 -10.29 -0.39
C SER A 156 -23.58 -11.64 -0.36
N GLU A 157 -23.59 -12.33 -1.50
CA GLU A 157 -24.34 -13.59 -1.67
C GLU A 157 -23.50 -14.84 -1.33
N THR A 158 -22.19 -14.78 -1.58
CA THR A 158 -21.27 -15.91 -1.41
C THR A 158 -20.01 -15.46 -0.64
N PRO A 159 -20.14 -15.22 0.67
CA PRO A 159 -19.00 -14.74 1.47
C PRO A 159 -17.86 -15.75 1.46
N LEU A 160 -16.64 -15.25 1.34
CA LEU A 160 -15.43 -16.07 1.44
C LEU A 160 -15.24 -16.57 2.88
N SER A 161 -14.85 -17.82 3.01
CA SER A 161 -14.43 -18.41 4.29
C SER A 161 -13.10 -19.12 4.13
N VAL A 162 -12.30 -19.12 5.18
CA VAL A 162 -11.09 -19.94 5.28
C VAL A 162 -11.53 -21.33 5.73
N ARG A 163 -11.30 -22.34 4.90
CA ARG A 163 -11.74 -23.73 5.17
C ARG A 163 -10.77 -24.48 6.07
N SER A 164 -9.49 -24.17 5.97
CA SER A 164 -8.42 -24.79 6.77
C SER A 164 -7.32 -23.78 7.01
N GLU A 165 -6.60 -23.95 8.09
CA GLU A 165 -5.38 -23.17 8.35
C GLU A 165 -4.24 -23.66 7.45
N ALA A 166 -3.07 -22.96 7.49
CA ALA A 166 -1.91 -23.34 6.71
C ALA A 166 -1.45 -24.77 7.10
N PRO A 167 -1.36 -25.71 6.17
CA PRO A 167 -1.01 -27.08 6.50
C PRO A 167 0.47 -27.24 6.85
N THR A 168 0.78 -28.20 7.69
CA THR A 168 2.16 -28.66 7.87
C THR A 168 2.63 -29.47 6.65
N VAL A 169 3.94 -29.60 6.49
CA VAL A 169 4.51 -30.39 5.38
C VAL A 169 3.98 -31.82 5.44
N GLY A 170 3.39 -32.27 4.35
CA GLY A 170 2.85 -33.63 4.22
C GLY A 170 1.49 -33.87 4.89
N GLN A 171 0.87 -32.85 5.47
CA GLN A 171 -0.43 -33.01 6.20
C GLN A 171 -1.53 -33.66 5.36
N HIS A 172 -1.59 -33.35 4.09
CA HIS A 172 -2.62 -33.85 3.17
C HIS A 172 -2.12 -34.89 2.16
N THR A 173 -0.89 -35.42 2.38
CA THR A 173 -0.28 -36.36 1.44
C THR A 173 -1.14 -37.59 1.18
N ASP A 174 -1.64 -38.24 2.23
CA ASP A 174 -2.44 -39.45 2.12
C ASP A 174 -3.77 -39.19 1.44
N GLU A 175 -4.44 -38.09 1.81
CA GLU A 175 -5.71 -37.67 1.23
C GLU A 175 -5.56 -37.41 -0.27
N VAL A 176 -4.58 -36.60 -0.65
CA VAL A 176 -4.35 -36.24 -2.05
C VAL A 176 -3.95 -37.46 -2.90
N LEU A 177 -3.05 -38.31 -2.40
CA LEU A 177 -2.63 -39.50 -3.16
C LEU A 177 -3.77 -40.53 -3.29
N ALA A 178 -4.62 -40.66 -2.27
CA ALA A 178 -5.82 -41.49 -2.34
C ALA A 178 -6.84 -40.97 -3.36
N GLU A 179 -7.04 -39.64 -3.46
CA GLU A 179 -7.86 -39.04 -4.51
C GLU A 179 -7.36 -39.33 -5.93
N PHE A 180 -6.04 -39.47 -6.09
CA PHE A 180 -5.43 -39.91 -7.35
C PHE A 180 -5.45 -41.43 -7.56
N GLY A 181 -6.09 -42.19 -6.65
CA GLY A 181 -6.33 -43.61 -6.80
C GLY A 181 -5.23 -44.54 -6.27
N LEU A 182 -4.25 -43.98 -5.51
CA LEU A 182 -3.24 -44.82 -4.86
C LEU A 182 -3.86 -45.53 -3.65
N SER A 183 -3.51 -46.81 -3.46
CA SER A 183 -3.86 -47.56 -2.28
C SER A 183 -3.02 -47.15 -1.07
N ALA A 184 -3.48 -47.49 0.13
CA ALA A 184 -2.75 -47.23 1.37
C ALA A 184 -1.35 -47.88 1.39
N ASP A 185 -1.22 -49.06 0.79
CA ASP A 185 0.08 -49.78 0.71
C ASP A 185 1.07 -49.05 -0.23
N GLU A 186 0.58 -48.55 -1.35
CA GLU A 186 1.39 -47.73 -2.28
C GLU A 186 1.87 -46.45 -1.63
N ILE A 187 0.99 -45.76 -0.91
CA ILE A 187 1.30 -44.50 -0.19
C ILE A 187 2.35 -44.81 0.91
N ALA A 188 2.17 -45.90 1.68
CA ALA A 188 3.13 -46.31 2.68
C ALA A 188 4.50 -46.66 2.06
N GLY A 189 4.49 -47.27 0.88
CA GLY A 189 5.72 -47.56 0.10
C GLY A 189 6.45 -46.28 -0.30
N LEU A 190 5.71 -45.26 -0.79
CA LEU A 190 6.28 -43.96 -1.15
C LEU A 190 6.85 -43.20 0.06
N ARG A 191 6.20 -43.28 1.24
CA ARG A 191 6.75 -42.72 2.50
C ARG A 191 8.04 -43.43 2.93
N SER A 192 8.04 -44.77 2.88
CA SER A 192 9.22 -45.58 3.23
C SER A 192 10.40 -45.27 2.31
N ALA A 193 10.15 -45.04 1.04
CA ALA A 193 11.12 -44.63 0.06
C ALA A 193 11.50 -43.13 0.15
N ARG A 194 10.90 -42.37 1.06
CA ARG A 194 11.08 -40.91 1.21
C ARG A 194 10.80 -40.09 -0.07
N VAL A 195 9.87 -40.56 -0.90
CA VAL A 195 9.41 -39.86 -2.08
C VAL A 195 8.38 -38.78 -1.69
N VAL A 196 7.60 -39.04 -0.65
CA VAL A 196 6.62 -38.13 -0.07
C VAL A 196 6.83 -38.00 1.45
N ALA A 197 6.31 -36.87 1.98
CA ALA A 197 6.32 -36.55 3.42
C ALA A 197 5.01 -37.02 4.08
#